data_0a4916417e8968646de3cc562f375450
#
_entry.id   0a4916417e8968646de3cc562f375450
#
_cell.length_a   1.000
_cell.length_b   1.000
_cell.length_c   1.000
_cell.angle_alpha   90.00
_cell.angle_beta   90.00
_cell.angle_gamma   90.00
#
_symmetry.space_group_name_H-M   'P 1'
#
loop_
_entity.id
_entity.type
_entity.pdbx_description
1 polymer ?
#
loop_
_entity_poly.entity_id
_entity_poly.type
_entity_poly.pdbx_seq_one_letter_code
_entity_poly.pdbx_strand_id
1 'polypeptide(L)'
;MAKKSKIVNNQYKIKLSNRLYDKRKKLLVQINNTDLSFNERQKYRLKLEKLPKNSNRIRVRNRCNVTGRPRGVYRKFGLSRITFRELASIGMIPGVTKASW
;
A
#
# COMPACT_ATOMS: atom_id res chain seq x y z
N MET A 1 -3.81 -20.55 3.28
CA MET A 1 -3.20 -19.71 2.21
C MET A 1 -4.22 -18.70 1.68
N ALA A 2 -3.74 -17.54 1.26
CA ALA A 2 -4.60 -16.54 0.64
C ALA A 2 -5.04 -16.99 -0.75
N LYS A 3 -6.28 -16.68 -1.13
CA LYS A 3 -6.78 -16.94 -2.48
C LYS A 3 -6.03 -16.12 -3.52
N LYS A 4 -5.74 -16.69 -4.68
CA LYS A 4 -5.11 -15.98 -5.80
C LYS A 4 -5.86 -14.71 -6.19
N SER A 5 -7.19 -14.74 -6.19
CA SER A 5 -8.02 -13.57 -6.51
C SER A 5 -7.76 -12.38 -5.58
N LYS A 6 -7.55 -12.64 -4.30
CA LYS A 6 -7.23 -11.58 -3.32
C LYS A 6 -5.86 -10.95 -3.60
N ILE A 7 -4.88 -11.78 -3.95
CA ILE A 7 -3.53 -11.33 -4.29
C ILE A 7 -3.57 -10.47 -5.56
N VAL A 8 -4.23 -10.95 -6.60
CA VAL A 8 -4.37 -10.24 -7.89
C VAL A 8 -5.10 -8.92 -7.71
N ASN A 9 -6.21 -8.91 -6.98
CA ASN A 9 -6.96 -7.68 -6.70
C ASN A 9 -6.10 -6.65 -5.94
N ASN A 10 -5.29 -7.10 -5.00
CA ASN A 10 -4.38 -6.21 -4.29
C ASN A 10 -3.31 -5.63 -5.22
N GLN A 11 -2.79 -6.41 -6.16
CA GLN A 11 -1.85 -5.92 -7.17
C GLN A 11 -2.47 -4.85 -8.07
N TYR A 12 -3.72 -5.02 -8.48
CA TYR A 12 -4.46 -4.00 -9.22
C TYR A 12 -4.64 -2.71 -8.42
N LYS A 13 -4.93 -2.82 -7.13
CA LYS A 13 -5.01 -1.66 -6.23
C LYS A 13 -3.68 -0.92 -6.16
N ILE A 14 -2.58 -1.64 -6.03
CA ILE A 14 -1.23 -1.07 -6.01
C ILE A 14 -0.94 -0.30 -7.30
N LYS A 15 -1.17 -0.93 -8.45
CA LYS A 15 -0.94 -0.31 -9.76
C LYS A 15 -1.78 0.96 -9.95
N LEU A 16 -3.06 0.88 -9.62
CA LEU A 16 -3.97 2.00 -9.78
C LEU A 16 -3.62 3.16 -8.82
N SER A 17 -3.30 2.85 -7.56
CA SER A 17 -2.91 3.87 -6.58
C SER A 17 -1.60 4.56 -6.96
N ASN A 18 -0.63 3.83 -7.51
CA ASN A 18 0.62 4.42 -7.98
C ASN A 18 0.40 5.32 -9.20
N ARG A 19 -0.44 4.88 -10.15
CA ARG A 19 -0.73 5.65 -11.36
C ARG A 19 -1.41 6.99 -11.06
N LEU A 20 -2.33 7.00 -10.12
CA LEU A 20 -3.13 8.20 -9.79
C LEU A 20 -2.61 8.94 -8.55
N TYR A 21 -1.46 8.53 -8.02
CA TYR A 21 -0.89 9.13 -6.79
C TYR A 21 -0.65 10.64 -6.93
N ASP A 22 0.02 11.05 -7.98
CA ASP A 22 0.36 12.47 -8.18
C ASP A 22 -0.90 13.31 -8.39
N LYS A 23 -1.87 12.80 -9.15
CA LYS A 23 -3.15 13.47 -9.39
C LYS A 23 -3.91 13.67 -8.08
N ARG A 24 -4.00 12.64 -7.25
CA ARG A 24 -4.65 12.74 -5.94
C ARG A 24 -3.92 13.72 -5.02
N LYS A 25 -2.60 13.68 -5.01
CA LYS A 25 -1.77 14.57 -4.19
C LYS A 25 -1.98 16.04 -4.57
N LYS A 26 -2.01 16.35 -5.86
CA LYS A 26 -2.28 17.71 -6.35
C LYS A 26 -3.66 18.20 -5.92
N LEU A 27 -4.69 17.36 -6.03
CA LEU A 27 -6.05 17.70 -5.59
C LEU A 27 -6.12 17.92 -4.09
N LEU A 28 -5.44 17.10 -3.28
CA LEU A 28 -5.40 17.28 -1.83
C LEU A 28 -4.72 18.58 -1.41
N VAL A 29 -3.63 18.97 -2.09
CA VAL A 29 -2.96 20.24 -1.85
C VAL A 29 -3.92 21.41 -2.09
N GLN A 30 -4.69 21.37 -3.17
CA GLN A 30 -5.67 22.42 -3.47
C GLN A 30 -6.83 22.45 -2.47
N ILE A 31 -7.31 21.28 -2.02
CA ILE A 31 -8.37 21.17 -1.03
C ILE A 31 -7.94 21.78 0.32
N ASN A 32 -6.68 21.58 0.70
CA ASN A 32 -6.12 22.05 1.96
C ASN A 32 -5.60 23.49 1.90
N ASN A 33 -5.62 24.12 0.73
CA ASN A 33 -5.16 25.51 0.56
C ASN A 33 -6.18 26.47 1.15
N THR A 34 -5.80 27.17 2.21
CA THR A 34 -6.66 28.15 2.91
C THR A 34 -6.88 29.45 2.14
N ASP A 35 -6.03 29.73 1.14
CA ASP A 35 -6.15 30.94 0.32
C ASP A 35 -7.29 30.86 -0.71
N LEU A 36 -7.79 29.66 -0.97
CA LEU A 36 -8.91 29.43 -1.89
C LEU A 36 -10.26 29.61 -1.17
N SER A 37 -11.26 30.10 -1.93
CA SER A 37 -12.63 30.18 -1.43
C SER A 37 -13.22 28.80 -1.17
N PHE A 38 -14.27 28.73 -0.33
CA PHE A 38 -14.98 27.47 -0.07
C PHE A 38 -15.52 26.84 -1.36
N ASN A 39 -16.08 27.62 -2.27
CA ASN A 39 -16.63 27.11 -3.53
C ASN A 39 -15.56 26.49 -4.44
N GLU A 40 -14.38 27.09 -4.52
CA GLU A 40 -13.25 26.56 -5.28
C GLU A 40 -12.74 25.24 -4.68
N ARG A 41 -12.62 25.21 -3.35
CA ARG A 41 -12.20 23.99 -2.64
C ARG A 41 -13.20 22.85 -2.85
N GLN A 42 -14.50 23.14 -2.88
CA GLN A 42 -15.54 22.15 -3.17
C GLN A 42 -15.42 21.57 -4.58
N LYS A 43 -15.06 22.37 -5.58
CA LYS A 43 -14.81 21.87 -6.94
C LYS A 43 -13.70 20.82 -6.95
N TYR A 44 -12.62 21.06 -6.22
CA TYR A 44 -11.52 20.10 -6.11
C TYR A 44 -11.93 18.83 -5.34
N ARG A 45 -12.74 18.95 -4.32
CA ARG A 45 -13.31 17.79 -3.60
C ARG A 45 -14.15 16.91 -4.53
N LEU A 46 -15.00 17.50 -5.34
CA LEU A 46 -15.80 16.78 -6.32
C LEU A 46 -14.93 16.04 -7.34
N LYS A 47 -13.85 16.66 -7.80
CA LYS A 47 -12.89 16.00 -8.69
C LYS A 47 -12.20 14.81 -8.01
N LEU A 48 -11.86 14.94 -6.75
CA LEU A 48 -11.26 13.86 -5.97
C LEU A 48 -12.22 12.69 -5.78
N GLU A 49 -13.49 12.96 -5.50
CA GLU A 49 -14.53 11.95 -5.32
C GLU A 49 -14.81 11.15 -6.59
N LYS A 50 -14.66 11.77 -7.77
CA LYS A 50 -14.82 11.10 -9.07
C LYS A 50 -13.72 10.10 -9.39
N LEU A 51 -12.59 10.17 -8.70
CA LEU A 51 -11.50 9.20 -8.91
C LEU A 51 -11.91 7.81 -8.39
N PRO A 52 -11.40 6.72 -9.01
CA PRO A 52 -11.71 5.37 -8.52
C PRO A 52 -11.32 5.19 -7.05
N LYS A 53 -12.18 4.53 -6.28
CA LYS A 53 -11.94 4.30 -4.85
C LYS A 53 -10.64 3.53 -4.58
N ASN A 54 -10.29 2.60 -5.47
CA ASN A 54 -9.06 1.79 -5.35
C ASN A 54 -7.78 2.57 -5.71
N SER A 55 -7.90 3.82 -6.17
CA SER A 55 -6.76 4.71 -6.36
C SER A 55 -6.18 5.24 -5.04
N ASN A 56 -6.90 5.06 -3.95
CA ASN A 56 -6.45 5.47 -2.63
C ASN A 56 -5.52 4.41 -2.03
N ARG A 57 -4.32 4.80 -1.63
CA ARG A 57 -3.31 3.91 -1.04
C ARG A 57 -3.74 3.21 0.24
N ILE A 58 -4.66 3.79 1.00
CA ILE A 58 -5.15 3.15 2.24
C ILE A 58 -5.88 1.84 2.00
N ARG A 59 -6.37 1.61 0.78
CA ARG A 59 -7.05 0.36 0.41
C ARG A 59 -6.09 -0.76 0.01
N VAL A 60 -4.81 -0.44 -0.18
CA VAL A 60 -3.77 -1.42 -0.47
C VAL A 60 -3.41 -2.16 0.82
N ARG A 61 -3.37 -3.48 0.77
CA ARG A 61 -2.98 -4.32 1.89
C ARG A 61 -1.56 -4.83 1.69
N ASN A 62 -0.71 -4.69 2.70
CA ASN A 62 0.61 -5.31 2.69
C ASN A 62 0.45 -6.83 2.81
N ARG A 63 1.00 -7.57 1.85
CA ARG A 63 0.93 -9.03 1.79
C ARG A 63 2.32 -9.61 1.60
N CYS A 64 2.50 -10.83 2.10
CA CYS A 64 3.73 -11.58 1.85
C CYS A 64 3.92 -11.79 0.34
N ASN A 65 5.12 -11.51 -0.17
CA ASN A 65 5.41 -11.66 -1.60
C ASN A 65 5.45 -13.13 -2.04
N VAL A 66 5.66 -14.05 -1.12
CA VAL A 66 5.75 -15.49 -1.40
C VAL A 66 4.39 -16.18 -1.23
N THR A 67 3.72 -15.95 -0.10
CA THR A 67 2.49 -16.69 0.26
C THR A 67 1.21 -15.89 0.10
N GLY A 68 1.31 -14.55 0.05
CA GLY A 68 0.14 -13.68 0.00
C GLY A 68 -0.53 -13.44 1.34
N ARG A 69 0.04 -13.90 2.44
CA ARG A 69 -0.51 -13.70 3.79
C ARG A 69 -0.73 -12.22 4.07
N PRO A 70 -1.95 -11.78 4.52
CA PRO A 70 -2.25 -10.36 4.75
C PRO A 70 -1.89 -9.84 6.13
N ARG A 71 -1.52 -10.71 7.06
CA ARG A 71 -1.20 -10.36 8.45
C ARG A 71 0.20 -10.83 8.82
N GLY A 72 0.81 -10.13 9.80
CA GLY A 72 2.14 -10.48 10.26
C GLY A 72 3.20 -10.33 9.18
N VAL A 73 3.15 -9.27 8.39
CA VAL A 73 4.07 -9.00 7.28
C VAL A 73 5.07 -7.93 7.69
N TYR A 74 6.36 -8.22 7.53
CA TYR A 74 7.43 -7.24 7.69
C TYR A 74 7.56 -6.40 6.41
N ARG A 75 7.22 -5.13 6.48
CA ARG A 75 7.27 -4.22 5.31
C ARG A 75 8.66 -4.12 4.69
N LYS A 76 9.69 -4.12 5.51
CA LYS A 76 11.09 -4.02 5.07
C LYS A 76 11.46 -5.15 4.11
N PHE A 77 11.00 -6.36 4.38
CA PHE A 77 11.34 -7.55 3.59
C PHE A 77 10.24 -7.97 2.62
N GLY A 78 9.02 -7.47 2.82
CA GLY A 78 7.85 -7.93 2.05
C GLY A 78 7.49 -9.38 2.30
N LEU A 79 7.80 -9.91 3.46
CA LEU A 79 7.61 -11.32 3.85
C LEU A 79 6.79 -11.42 5.13
N SER A 80 5.97 -12.49 5.22
CA SER A 80 5.29 -12.80 6.48
C SER A 80 6.29 -13.26 7.53
N ARG A 81 5.91 -13.18 8.80
CA ARG A 81 6.76 -13.67 9.91
C ARG A 81 7.17 -15.13 9.73
N ILE A 82 6.29 -15.97 9.18
CA ILE A 82 6.54 -17.39 8.96
C ILE A 82 7.58 -17.58 7.86
N THR A 83 7.36 -16.98 6.69
CA THR A 83 8.29 -17.05 5.55
C THR A 83 9.63 -16.40 5.88
N PHE A 84 9.61 -15.28 6.59
CA PHE A 84 10.83 -14.60 7.05
C PHE A 84 11.69 -15.53 7.92
N ARG A 85 11.08 -16.20 8.91
CA ARG A 85 11.79 -17.13 9.79
C ARG A 85 12.38 -18.30 8.99
N GLU A 86 11.63 -18.87 8.08
CA GLU A 86 12.10 -19.99 7.23
C GLU A 86 13.31 -19.57 6.39
N LEU A 87 13.21 -18.44 5.67
CA LEU A 87 14.29 -17.96 4.80
C LEU A 87 15.52 -17.49 5.59
N ALA A 88 15.32 -16.87 6.75
CA ALA A 88 16.42 -16.46 7.62
C ALA A 88 17.17 -17.67 8.19
N SER A 89 16.45 -18.74 8.53
CA SER A 89 17.04 -19.98 9.07
C SER A 89 17.98 -20.67 8.07
N ILE A 90 17.69 -20.56 6.77
CA ILE A 90 18.53 -21.15 5.70
C ILE A 90 19.53 -20.15 5.12
N GLY A 91 19.66 -18.96 5.72
CA GLY A 91 20.65 -17.96 5.32
C GLY A 91 20.34 -17.19 4.04
N MET A 92 19.08 -17.19 3.58
CA MET A 92 18.67 -16.51 2.34
C MET A 92 18.46 -14.99 2.51
N ILE A 93 18.42 -14.50 3.75
CA ILE A 93 18.25 -13.07 4.04
C ILE A 93 19.57 -12.53 4.59
N PRO A 94 20.30 -11.71 3.82
CA PRO A 94 21.59 -11.19 4.27
C PRO A 94 21.44 -10.21 5.44
N GLY A 95 22.41 -10.22 6.35
CA GLY A 95 22.45 -9.30 7.48
C GLY A 95 21.54 -9.64 8.65
N VAL A 96 20.78 -10.74 8.56
CA VAL A 96 19.89 -11.19 9.63
C VAL A 96 20.63 -12.20 10.50
N THR A 97 20.70 -11.93 11.79
CA THR A 97 21.27 -12.82 12.79
C THR A 97 20.25 -13.15 13.85
N LYS A 98 20.32 -14.37 14.39
CA LYS A 98 19.46 -14.78 15.50
C LYS A 98 19.94 -14.10 16.78
N ALA A 99 19.02 -13.48 17.52
CA ALA A 99 19.33 -12.93 18.81
C ALA A 99 19.67 -14.06 19.80
N SER A 100 20.77 -13.88 20.53
CA SER A 100 21.17 -14.79 21.59
C SER A 100 21.53 -13.97 22.83
N TRP A 101 20.70 -14.09 23.85
CA TRP A 101 20.95 -13.50 25.16
C TRP A 101 20.67 -14.46 26.29
#